data_ccdc84066c9f26fdd012a56f89c15928
#
_entry.id   ccdc84066c9f26fdd012a56f89c15928
#
_cell.length_a   1.000
_cell.length_b   1.000
_cell.length_c   1.000
_cell.angle_alpha   90.00
_cell.angle_beta   90.00
_cell.angle_gamma   90.00
#
_symmetry.space_group_name_H-M   'P 1'
#
loop_
_entity.id
_entity.type
_entity.pdbx_description
1 polymer ?
#
loop_
_entity_poly.entity_id
_entity_poly.type
_entity_poly.pdbx_seq_one_letter_code
_entity_poly.pdbx_strand_id
1 'polypeptide(L)'
;DFCLSRGLGDVYKRQVQQFNLSQEALKPYFPAPKILQGLFSIVNRLYGIQIVEREAPVWHSDARYFELEDQGAVVGGFYFDLYARQGKRGGAWMSGFRSRTQTTHGLQKPICYMVCNFTPPVGDQAALLTHDEVITLFHEFGHGLHHMLTEVDNIAVAGTHGVAWDAVELPSQFMEFWAWDTESLDLL
;
A
#
# COMPACT_ATOMS: atom_id res chain seq x y z
N ASP A 1 14.97 -13.01 -19.02
CA ASP A 1 13.61 -12.79 -18.47
C ASP A 1 12.66 -13.99 -18.65
N PHE A 2 12.85 -14.83 -19.67
CA PHE A 2 11.99 -16.02 -19.89
C PHE A 2 12.23 -17.16 -18.88
N CYS A 3 13.39 -17.22 -18.23
CA CYS A 3 13.70 -18.24 -17.22
C CYS A 3 13.06 -17.97 -15.84
N LEU A 4 12.90 -16.71 -15.45
CA LEU A 4 12.29 -16.35 -14.16
C LEU A 4 10.78 -16.62 -14.12
N SER A 5 10.07 -16.38 -15.24
CA SER A 5 8.63 -16.66 -15.33
C SER A 5 8.29 -18.16 -15.30
N ARG A 6 9.19 -19.04 -15.79
CA ARG A 6 9.01 -20.49 -15.68
C ARG A 6 9.22 -21.00 -14.24
N GLY A 7 10.19 -20.44 -13.51
CA GLY A 7 10.45 -20.81 -12.11
C GLY A 7 9.27 -20.49 -11.21
N LEU A 8 8.66 -19.32 -11.35
CA LEU A 8 7.46 -18.94 -10.59
C LEU A 8 6.25 -19.85 -10.91
N GLY A 9 6.01 -20.15 -12.18
CA GLY A 9 4.95 -21.08 -12.59
C GLY A 9 5.11 -22.48 -11.98
N ASP A 10 6.34 -22.97 -11.81
CA ASP A 10 6.62 -24.26 -11.17
C ASP A 10 6.43 -24.22 -9.65
N VAL A 11 6.73 -23.08 -8.99
CA VAL A 11 6.46 -22.87 -7.56
C VAL A 11 4.95 -22.92 -7.29
N TYR A 12 4.15 -22.20 -8.06
CA TYR A 12 2.68 -22.23 -7.92
C TYR A 12 2.09 -23.62 -8.15
N LYS A 13 2.58 -24.37 -9.16
CA LYS A 13 2.14 -25.74 -9.39
C LYS A 13 2.48 -26.67 -8.23
N ARG A 14 3.66 -26.52 -7.64
CA ARG A 14 4.08 -27.30 -6.46
C ARG A 14 3.24 -26.97 -5.23
N GLN A 15 2.91 -25.70 -5.00
CA GLN A 15 2.03 -25.29 -3.91
C GLN A 15 0.64 -25.92 -4.05
N VAL A 16 0.04 -25.87 -5.25
CA VAL A 16 -1.26 -26.51 -5.52
C VAL A 16 -1.17 -28.02 -5.33
N GLN A 17 -0.12 -28.68 -5.83
CA GLN A 17 0.04 -30.12 -5.71
C GLN A 17 0.28 -30.58 -4.27
N GLN A 18 1.06 -29.83 -3.49
CA GLN A 18 1.48 -30.24 -2.15
C GLN A 18 0.46 -29.84 -1.08
N PHE A 19 -0.21 -28.70 -1.22
CA PHE A 19 -1.10 -28.12 -0.20
C PHE A 19 -2.55 -28.02 -0.63
N ASN A 20 -2.86 -28.34 -1.89
CA ASN A 20 -4.19 -28.14 -2.52
C ASN A 20 -4.71 -26.69 -2.34
N LEU A 21 -3.79 -25.74 -2.35
CA LEU A 21 -4.06 -24.33 -2.08
C LEU A 21 -3.75 -23.51 -3.35
N SER A 22 -4.70 -22.67 -3.76
CA SER A 22 -4.51 -21.71 -4.85
C SER A 22 -4.82 -20.29 -4.37
N GLN A 23 -4.21 -19.29 -5.00
CA GLN A 23 -4.50 -17.87 -4.72
C GLN A 23 -6.00 -17.57 -4.89
N GLU A 24 -6.66 -18.18 -5.88
CA GLU A 24 -8.10 -18.03 -6.11
C GLU A 24 -8.94 -18.57 -4.95
N ALA A 25 -8.52 -19.68 -4.33
CA ALA A 25 -9.22 -20.26 -3.18
C ALA A 25 -9.11 -19.39 -1.92
N LEU A 26 -8.12 -18.51 -1.85
CA LEU A 26 -7.91 -17.60 -0.72
C LEU A 26 -8.67 -16.28 -0.85
N LYS A 27 -9.05 -15.86 -2.07
CA LYS A 27 -9.74 -14.58 -2.31
C LYS A 27 -10.94 -14.30 -1.38
N PRO A 28 -11.83 -15.26 -1.08
CA PRO A 28 -12.98 -15.01 -0.20
C PRO A 28 -12.61 -14.52 1.20
N TYR A 29 -11.38 -14.78 1.65
CA TYR A 29 -10.89 -14.34 2.96
C TYR A 29 -10.34 -12.92 2.95
N PHE A 30 -10.09 -12.35 1.76
CA PHE A 30 -9.43 -11.05 1.59
C PHE A 30 -10.32 -10.01 0.87
N PRO A 31 -11.49 -9.63 1.42
CA PRO A 31 -12.27 -8.52 0.87
C PRO A 31 -11.50 -7.20 1.04
N ALA A 32 -11.32 -6.43 -0.03
CA ALA A 32 -10.54 -5.22 -0.01
C ALA A 32 -10.90 -4.22 1.12
N PRO A 33 -12.17 -3.97 1.45
CA PRO A 33 -12.51 -3.09 2.58
C PRO A 33 -11.98 -3.60 3.92
N LYS A 34 -12.04 -4.92 4.17
CA LYS A 34 -11.52 -5.54 5.39
C LYS A 34 -9.99 -5.47 5.44
N ILE A 35 -9.33 -5.74 4.32
CA ILE A 35 -7.87 -5.62 4.20
C ILE A 35 -7.40 -4.20 4.51
N LEU A 36 -8.08 -3.17 4.00
CA LEU A 36 -7.73 -1.78 4.32
C LEU A 36 -7.90 -1.47 5.81
N GLN A 37 -8.98 -1.93 6.43
CA GLN A 37 -9.19 -1.76 7.87
C GLN A 37 -8.11 -2.45 8.69
N GLY A 38 -7.74 -3.69 8.33
CA GLY A 38 -6.66 -4.43 8.97
C GLY A 38 -5.31 -3.75 8.80
N LEU A 39 -4.95 -3.32 7.59
CA LEU A 39 -3.74 -2.53 7.32
C LEU A 39 -3.66 -1.28 8.21
N PHE A 40 -4.76 -0.50 8.30
CA PHE A 40 -4.80 0.71 9.12
C PHE A 40 -4.67 0.39 10.62
N SER A 41 -5.25 -0.73 11.06
CA SER A 41 -5.12 -1.21 12.45
C SER A 41 -3.68 -1.62 12.78
N ILE A 42 -2.99 -2.31 11.85
CA ILE A 42 -1.58 -2.68 11.98
C ILE A 42 -0.70 -1.43 12.06
N VAL A 43 -0.93 -0.46 11.17
CA VAL A 43 -0.19 0.82 11.19
C VAL A 43 -0.39 1.58 12.50
N ASN A 44 -1.62 1.59 13.02
CA ASN A 44 -1.89 2.21 14.33
C ASN A 44 -1.15 1.50 15.46
N ARG A 45 -1.11 0.16 15.47
CA ARG A 45 -0.35 -0.61 16.47
C ARG A 45 1.14 -0.38 16.40
N LEU A 46 1.71 -0.27 15.18
CA LEU A 46 3.15 -0.12 14.98
C LEU A 46 3.65 1.30 15.25
N TYR A 47 2.90 2.30 14.84
CA TYR A 47 3.36 3.68 14.78
C TYR A 47 2.49 4.66 15.60
N GLY A 48 1.36 4.23 16.17
CA GLY A 48 0.42 5.11 16.86
C GLY A 48 -0.38 6.03 15.93
N ILE A 49 -0.24 5.89 14.61
CA ILE A 49 -0.86 6.74 13.59
C ILE A 49 -2.30 6.31 13.34
N GLN A 50 -3.21 7.27 13.32
CA GLN A 50 -4.58 7.08 12.85
C GLN A 50 -4.68 7.45 11.37
N ILE A 51 -5.43 6.65 10.60
CA ILE A 51 -5.68 6.89 9.18
C ILE A 51 -7.16 7.19 9.02
N VAL A 52 -7.47 8.37 8.49
CA VAL A 52 -8.83 8.89 8.38
C VAL A 52 -9.13 9.26 6.93
N GLU A 53 -10.20 8.71 6.38
CA GLU A 53 -10.66 9.09 5.04
C GLU A 53 -11.23 10.51 5.05
N ARG A 54 -10.89 11.28 4.01
CA ARG A 54 -11.33 12.66 3.82
C ARG A 54 -11.82 12.88 2.40
N GLU A 55 -12.75 13.80 2.23
CA GLU A 55 -13.14 14.28 0.92
C GLU A 55 -12.01 15.16 0.33
N ALA A 56 -11.63 14.85 -0.90
CA ALA A 56 -10.62 15.60 -1.65
C ALA A 56 -10.93 15.52 -3.15
N PRO A 57 -10.42 16.46 -3.97
CA PRO A 57 -10.48 16.31 -5.42
C PRO A 57 -9.77 15.04 -5.87
N VAL A 58 -10.45 14.20 -6.64
CA VAL A 58 -9.92 12.95 -7.19
C VAL A 58 -10.07 12.92 -8.69
N TRP A 59 -9.22 12.14 -9.37
CA TRP A 59 -9.22 11.99 -10.85
C TRP A 59 -10.13 10.85 -11.34
N HIS A 60 -10.60 10.01 -10.43
CA HIS A 60 -11.49 8.89 -10.73
C HIS A 60 -12.33 8.56 -9.50
N SER A 61 -13.54 8.05 -9.71
CA SER A 61 -14.47 7.67 -8.63
C SER A 61 -13.91 6.63 -7.66
N ASP A 62 -13.01 5.77 -8.11
CA ASP A 62 -12.37 4.73 -7.29
C ASP A 62 -11.17 5.25 -6.51
N ALA A 63 -10.68 6.46 -6.81
CA ALA A 63 -9.59 7.07 -6.06
C ALA A 63 -10.13 7.66 -4.76
N ARG A 64 -9.43 7.40 -3.66
CA ARG A 64 -9.81 7.81 -2.30
C ARG A 64 -8.64 8.54 -1.65
N TYR A 65 -8.95 9.55 -0.85
CA TYR A 65 -7.93 10.31 -0.11
C TYR A 65 -8.03 10.04 1.40
N PHE A 66 -6.86 9.93 2.03
CA PHE A 66 -6.73 9.67 3.46
C PHE A 66 -5.69 10.60 4.08
N GLU A 67 -5.89 10.94 5.33
CA GLU A 67 -4.94 11.67 6.16
C GLU A 67 -4.36 10.77 7.24
N LEU A 68 -3.07 10.96 7.53
CA LEU A 68 -2.39 10.37 8.68
C LEU A 68 -2.42 11.37 9.82
N GLU A 69 -2.93 10.94 10.97
CA GLU A 69 -3.02 11.75 12.18
C GLU A 69 -2.16 11.14 13.29
N ASP A 70 -1.25 11.94 13.83
CA ASP A 70 -0.51 11.64 15.05
C ASP A 70 -0.98 12.56 16.17
N GLN A 71 -1.49 11.97 17.27
CA GLN A 71 -2.04 12.70 18.43
C GLN A 71 -3.06 13.80 18.04
N GLY A 72 -3.86 13.56 17.01
CA GLY A 72 -4.86 14.49 16.52
C GLY A 72 -4.33 15.57 15.55
N ALA A 73 -3.04 15.55 15.22
CA ALA A 73 -2.45 16.43 14.23
C ALA A 73 -2.21 15.69 12.92
N VAL A 74 -2.67 16.24 11.79
CA VAL A 74 -2.37 15.67 10.47
C VAL A 74 -0.87 15.78 10.22
N VAL A 75 -0.21 14.66 9.92
CA VAL A 75 1.23 14.60 9.62
C VAL A 75 1.53 14.35 8.15
N GLY A 76 0.61 13.77 7.41
CA GLY A 76 0.73 13.50 5.97
C GLY A 76 -0.60 13.09 5.36
N GLY A 77 -0.61 12.77 4.08
CA GLY A 77 -1.79 12.26 3.39
C GLY A 77 -1.45 11.41 2.18
N PHE A 78 -2.41 10.64 1.70
CA PHE A 78 -2.22 9.82 0.52
C PHE A 78 -3.50 9.58 -0.25
N TYR A 79 -3.32 9.30 -1.54
CA TYR A 79 -4.37 8.79 -2.41
C TYR A 79 -4.18 7.30 -2.64
N PHE A 80 -5.23 6.53 -2.50
CA PHE A 80 -5.33 5.18 -3.03
C PHE A 80 -6.05 5.19 -4.38
N ASP A 81 -5.43 4.57 -5.36
CA ASP A 81 -6.01 4.24 -6.65
C ASP A 81 -5.73 2.77 -6.94
N LEU A 82 -6.56 1.88 -6.38
CA LEU A 82 -6.24 0.46 -6.23
C LEU A 82 -6.67 -0.41 -7.41
N TYR A 83 -7.67 0.00 -8.19
CA TYR A 83 -8.30 -0.90 -9.16
C TYR A 83 -7.84 -0.66 -10.60
N ALA A 84 -7.76 -1.75 -11.35
CA ALA A 84 -7.49 -1.73 -12.78
C ALA A 84 -8.65 -1.10 -13.55
N ARG A 85 -8.32 -0.33 -14.61
CA ARG A 85 -9.29 0.22 -15.56
C ARG A 85 -8.64 0.53 -16.90
N GLN A 86 -9.46 0.76 -17.91
CA GLN A 86 -8.96 1.12 -19.23
C GLN A 86 -8.11 2.40 -19.19
N GLY A 87 -6.95 2.36 -19.84
CA GLY A 87 -6.01 3.49 -19.92
C GLY A 87 -5.12 3.67 -18.70
N LYS A 88 -5.32 2.92 -17.61
CA LYS A 88 -4.42 2.95 -16.45
C LYS A 88 -3.18 2.07 -16.74
N ARG A 89 -1.99 2.59 -16.39
CA ARG A 89 -0.73 1.83 -16.48
C ARG A 89 -0.79 0.63 -15.53
N GLY A 90 -0.35 -0.54 -16.01
CA GLY A 90 -0.26 -1.77 -15.21
C GLY A 90 0.87 -1.73 -14.19
N GLY A 91 0.82 -2.64 -13.21
CA GLY A 91 1.76 -2.73 -12.08
C GLY A 91 1.24 -2.02 -10.82
N ALA A 92 2.08 -1.97 -9.79
CA ALA A 92 1.83 -1.21 -8.57
C ALA A 92 3.02 -0.27 -8.32
N TRP A 93 2.78 0.88 -7.71
CA TRP A 93 3.83 1.83 -7.34
C TRP A 93 3.33 2.86 -6.33
N MET A 94 4.24 3.33 -5.48
CA MET A 94 4.10 4.56 -4.75
C MET A 94 4.79 5.70 -5.50
N SER A 95 4.22 6.90 -5.48
CA SER A 95 4.83 8.12 -6.00
C SER A 95 4.54 9.31 -5.09
N GLY A 96 5.57 10.10 -4.77
CA GLY A 96 5.40 11.35 -4.02
C GLY A 96 4.68 12.40 -4.86
N PHE A 97 3.65 13.00 -4.28
CA PHE A 97 2.97 14.17 -4.86
C PHE A 97 3.51 15.48 -4.25
N ARG A 98 3.73 15.46 -2.94
CA ARG A 98 4.26 16.57 -2.18
C ARG A 98 5.23 16.05 -1.14
N SER A 99 6.44 16.61 -1.06
CA SER A 99 7.42 16.22 -0.06
C SER A 99 7.32 17.12 1.17
N ARG A 100 7.72 16.58 2.32
CA ARG A 100 7.88 17.38 3.54
C ARG A 100 8.99 18.42 3.32
N THR A 101 8.70 19.67 3.60
CA THR A 101 9.70 20.75 3.54
C THR A 101 9.25 21.97 4.30
N GLN A 102 10.21 22.70 4.87
CA GLN A 102 9.96 24.00 5.46
C GLN A 102 9.81 25.06 4.34
N THR A 103 8.71 25.80 4.37
CA THR A 103 8.43 26.89 3.43
C THR A 103 8.31 28.22 4.17
N THR A 104 8.23 29.33 3.42
CA THR A 104 7.96 30.66 3.99
C THR A 104 6.58 30.77 4.63
N HIS A 105 5.66 29.85 4.31
CA HIS A 105 4.29 29.79 4.84
C HIS A 105 4.11 28.74 5.93
N GLY A 106 5.17 28.09 6.36
CA GLY A 106 5.15 27.02 7.36
C GLY A 106 5.55 25.68 6.80
N LEU A 107 5.37 24.64 7.59
CA LEU A 107 5.71 23.26 7.22
C LEU A 107 4.71 22.71 6.19
N GLN A 108 5.20 22.38 4.99
CA GLN A 108 4.47 21.61 4.00
C GLN A 108 4.50 20.13 4.38
N LYS A 109 3.32 19.52 4.55
CA LYS A 109 3.17 18.10 4.86
C LYS A 109 3.28 17.25 3.61
N PRO A 110 3.87 16.03 3.73
CA PRO A 110 4.02 15.12 2.59
C PRO A 110 2.68 14.52 2.17
N ILE A 111 2.54 14.30 0.86
CA ILE A 111 1.42 13.58 0.25
C ILE A 111 1.97 12.66 -0.82
N CYS A 112 1.44 11.43 -0.92
CA CYS A 112 1.78 10.50 -1.99
C CYS A 112 0.55 9.88 -2.63
N TYR A 113 0.76 9.17 -3.75
CA TYR A 113 -0.22 8.22 -4.31
C TYR A 113 0.31 6.82 -4.19
N MET A 114 -0.58 5.90 -3.91
CA MET A 114 -0.33 4.47 -4.00
C MET A 114 -1.31 3.91 -5.03
N VAL A 115 -0.75 3.40 -6.11
CA VAL A 115 -1.48 2.95 -7.28
C VAL A 115 -1.27 1.47 -7.45
N CYS A 116 -2.37 0.71 -7.58
CA CYS A 116 -2.36 -0.72 -7.87
C CYS A 116 -3.25 -1.01 -9.09
N ASN A 117 -3.32 -2.26 -9.50
CA ASN A 117 -4.18 -2.72 -10.57
C ASN A 117 -4.92 -4.00 -10.17
N PHE A 118 -5.51 -3.98 -8.97
CA PHE A 118 -6.32 -5.09 -8.47
C PHE A 118 -7.62 -5.24 -9.27
N THR A 119 -8.21 -6.42 -9.23
CA THR A 119 -9.52 -6.66 -9.85
C THR A 119 -10.56 -5.75 -9.18
N PRO A 120 -11.30 -4.94 -9.95
CA PRO A 120 -12.29 -4.03 -9.38
C PRO A 120 -13.49 -4.78 -8.78
N PRO A 121 -14.28 -4.13 -7.92
CA PRO A 121 -15.56 -4.67 -7.45
C PRO A 121 -16.52 -4.90 -8.61
N VAL A 122 -17.44 -5.87 -8.47
CA VAL A 122 -18.44 -6.19 -9.48
C VAL A 122 -19.84 -6.04 -8.89
N GLY A 123 -20.59 -5.05 -9.39
CA GLY A 123 -21.90 -4.70 -8.81
C GLY A 123 -21.77 -4.31 -7.34
N ASP A 124 -22.59 -4.91 -6.49
CA ASP A 124 -22.58 -4.66 -5.04
C ASP A 124 -21.56 -5.52 -4.27
N GLN A 125 -20.79 -6.38 -4.99
CA GLN A 125 -19.78 -7.22 -4.33
C GLN A 125 -18.48 -6.49 -4.19
N ALA A 126 -17.90 -6.48 -2.98
CA ALA A 126 -16.58 -5.93 -2.72
C ALA A 126 -15.51 -6.64 -3.57
N ALA A 127 -14.48 -5.92 -3.96
CA ALA A 127 -13.30 -6.51 -4.58
C ALA A 127 -12.66 -7.54 -3.63
N LEU A 128 -12.33 -8.71 -4.15
CA LEU A 128 -11.64 -9.78 -3.43
C LEU A 128 -10.21 -9.85 -3.92
N LEU A 129 -9.25 -9.70 -3.01
CA LEU A 129 -7.82 -9.70 -3.32
C LEU A 129 -7.26 -11.12 -3.24
N THR A 130 -6.26 -11.41 -4.07
CA THR A 130 -5.37 -12.54 -3.81
C THR A 130 -4.44 -12.19 -2.66
N HIS A 131 -3.82 -13.17 -2.02
CA HIS A 131 -2.81 -12.91 -1.00
C HIS A 131 -1.59 -12.16 -1.56
N ASP A 132 -1.19 -12.43 -2.81
CA ASP A 132 -0.14 -11.68 -3.49
C ASP A 132 -0.50 -10.20 -3.68
N GLU A 133 -1.78 -9.89 -3.94
CA GLU A 133 -2.27 -8.51 -4.02
C GLU A 133 -2.29 -7.83 -2.63
N VAL A 134 -2.55 -8.58 -1.56
CA VAL A 134 -2.42 -8.08 -0.17
C VAL A 134 -0.96 -7.73 0.12
N ILE A 135 -0.01 -8.62 -0.20
CA ILE A 135 1.43 -8.36 -0.03
C ILE A 135 1.84 -7.11 -0.82
N THR A 136 1.39 -6.99 -2.07
CA THR A 136 1.66 -5.81 -2.92
C THR A 136 1.13 -4.52 -2.28
N LEU A 137 -0.09 -4.54 -1.73
CA LEU A 137 -0.66 -3.39 -1.05
C LEU A 137 0.18 -2.96 0.17
N PHE A 138 0.62 -3.92 0.97
CA PHE A 138 1.48 -3.67 2.13
C PHE A 138 2.84 -3.12 1.73
N HIS A 139 3.42 -3.64 0.65
CA HIS A 139 4.67 -3.15 0.06
C HIS A 139 4.57 -1.66 -0.34
N GLU A 140 3.59 -1.32 -1.18
CA GLU A 140 3.41 0.08 -1.61
C GLU A 140 3.09 1.00 -0.42
N PHE A 141 2.36 0.48 0.56
CA PHE A 141 2.07 1.23 1.77
C PHE A 141 3.33 1.47 2.62
N GLY A 142 4.28 0.54 2.64
CA GLY A 142 5.58 0.71 3.29
C GLY A 142 6.38 1.86 2.69
N HIS A 143 6.42 1.99 1.37
CA HIS A 143 6.99 3.17 0.70
C HIS A 143 6.22 4.45 1.06
N GLY A 144 4.89 4.38 1.10
CA GLY A 144 4.03 5.48 1.52
C GLY A 144 4.34 5.96 2.94
N LEU A 145 4.47 5.04 3.90
CA LEU A 145 4.84 5.35 5.28
C LEU A 145 6.23 6.02 5.36
N HIS A 146 7.20 5.49 4.63
CA HIS A 146 8.54 6.08 4.55
C HIS A 146 8.49 7.53 4.04
N HIS A 147 7.66 7.80 3.02
CA HIS A 147 7.47 9.14 2.48
C HIS A 147 6.75 10.06 3.46
N MET A 148 5.69 9.58 4.14
CA MET A 148 4.79 10.41 4.93
C MET A 148 5.23 10.63 6.37
N LEU A 149 5.93 9.66 6.99
CA LEU A 149 6.38 9.75 8.38
C LEU A 149 7.79 10.34 8.54
N THR A 150 8.41 10.83 7.47
CA THR A 150 9.69 11.51 7.56
C THR A 150 9.61 12.75 8.45
N GLU A 151 10.61 12.97 9.27
CA GLU A 151 10.77 14.20 10.08
C GLU A 151 11.76 15.18 9.44
N VAL A 152 12.32 14.82 8.28
CA VAL A 152 13.30 15.65 7.57
C VAL A 152 12.59 16.74 6.77
N ASP A 153 12.87 18.01 7.07
CA ASP A 153 12.23 19.17 6.45
C ASP A 153 12.94 19.69 5.19
N ASN A 154 13.94 18.96 4.69
CA ASN A 154 14.66 19.30 3.47
C ASN A 154 14.19 18.40 2.31
N ILE A 155 13.55 19.01 1.31
CA ILE A 155 12.95 18.32 0.17
C ILE A 155 13.91 17.39 -0.58
N ALA A 156 15.21 17.69 -0.60
CA ALA A 156 16.21 16.89 -1.34
C ALA A 156 16.46 15.52 -0.71
N VAL A 157 16.16 15.36 0.58
CA VAL A 157 16.45 14.15 1.38
C VAL A 157 15.26 13.74 2.27
N ALA A 158 14.07 14.30 2.04
CA ALA A 158 12.87 13.97 2.79
C ALA A 158 12.17 12.73 2.21
N GLY A 159 11.73 11.83 3.08
CA GLY A 159 11.03 10.61 2.71
C GLY A 159 11.89 9.71 1.84
N THR A 160 11.41 9.37 0.65
CA THR A 160 12.11 8.49 -0.28
C THR A 160 13.17 9.19 -1.14
N HIS A 161 13.31 10.53 -1.03
CA HIS A 161 14.31 11.26 -1.79
C HIS A 161 15.73 11.05 -1.23
N GLY A 162 16.68 10.79 -2.12
CA GLY A 162 18.10 10.63 -1.74
C GLY A 162 18.43 9.32 -1.02
N VAL A 163 17.47 8.41 -0.88
CA VAL A 163 17.69 7.08 -0.32
C VAL A 163 18.53 6.25 -1.29
N ALA A 164 19.54 5.56 -0.78
CA ALA A 164 20.36 4.66 -1.58
C ALA A 164 19.51 3.54 -2.19
N TRP A 165 19.79 3.20 -3.46
CA TRP A 165 18.97 2.25 -4.24
C TRP A 165 18.87 0.86 -3.62
N ASP A 166 19.90 0.44 -2.87
CA ASP A 166 19.95 -0.82 -2.13
C ASP A 166 19.24 -0.80 -0.77
N ALA A 167 18.74 0.36 -0.34
CA ALA A 167 18.05 0.55 0.93
C ALA A 167 16.58 0.98 0.76
N VAL A 168 16.17 1.40 -0.44
CA VAL A 168 14.85 2.00 -0.69
C VAL A 168 13.70 1.02 -0.42
N GLU A 169 13.94 -0.29 -0.60
CA GLU A 169 12.95 -1.35 -0.38
C GLU A 169 12.83 -1.81 1.09
N LEU A 170 13.68 -1.30 1.99
CA LEU A 170 13.64 -1.74 3.40
C LEU A 170 12.27 -1.50 4.06
N PRO A 171 11.65 -0.31 3.96
CA PRO A 171 10.34 -0.06 4.55
C PRO A 171 9.20 -0.83 3.89
N SER A 172 9.26 -1.00 2.57
CA SER A 172 8.24 -1.75 1.82
C SER A 172 8.28 -3.24 2.16
N GLN A 173 9.45 -3.86 2.13
CA GLN A 173 9.63 -5.26 2.50
C GLN A 173 9.34 -5.51 3.98
N PHE A 174 9.64 -4.55 4.88
CA PHE A 174 9.25 -4.64 6.28
C PHE A 174 7.73 -4.76 6.43
N MET A 175 6.97 -3.98 5.68
CA MET A 175 5.52 -4.06 5.74
C MET A 175 4.95 -5.37 5.18
N GLU A 176 5.59 -5.99 4.20
CA GLU A 176 5.17 -7.29 3.66
C GLU A 176 5.09 -8.40 4.72
N PHE A 177 5.97 -8.39 5.73
CA PHE A 177 5.97 -9.38 6.81
C PHE A 177 4.65 -9.43 7.57
N TRP A 178 3.96 -8.29 7.70
CA TRP A 178 2.68 -8.22 8.40
C TRP A 178 1.52 -8.86 7.62
N ALA A 179 1.68 -9.09 6.31
CA ALA A 179 0.75 -9.89 5.52
C ALA A 179 0.90 -11.42 5.74
N TRP A 180 1.93 -11.84 6.48
CA TRP A 180 2.21 -13.23 6.84
C TRP A 180 2.11 -13.50 8.34
N ASP A 181 2.15 -12.47 9.16
CA ASP A 181 2.09 -12.61 10.61
C ASP A 181 0.71 -13.07 11.06
N THR A 182 0.66 -14.07 11.95
CA THR A 182 -0.59 -14.73 12.35
C THR A 182 -1.56 -13.78 13.03
N GLU A 183 -1.06 -12.90 13.93
CA GLU A 183 -1.93 -11.93 14.63
C GLU A 183 -2.46 -10.87 13.66
N SER A 184 -1.67 -10.50 12.67
CA SER A 184 -2.07 -9.58 11.61
C SER A 184 -3.11 -10.18 10.68
N LEU A 185 -2.96 -11.46 10.30
CA LEU A 185 -3.93 -12.18 9.47
C LEU A 185 -5.32 -12.26 10.12
N ASP A 186 -5.40 -12.31 11.45
CA ASP A 186 -6.69 -12.24 12.17
C ASP A 186 -7.41 -10.88 12.02
N LEU A 187 -6.66 -9.82 11.69
CA LEU A 187 -7.19 -8.49 11.42
C LEU A 187 -7.60 -8.31 9.95
N LEU A 188 -6.99 -9.09 9.05
CA LEU A 188 -7.20 -9.03 7.61
C LEU A 188 -8.32 -9.96 7.18
#